data_5798e8dcbebf52d83fb7339409bb4dcf
#
_entry.id   5798e8dcbebf52d83fb7339409bb4dcf
#
_cell.length_a   1.000
_cell.length_b   1.000
_cell.length_c   1.000
_cell.angle_alpha   90.00
_cell.angle_beta   90.00
_cell.angle_gamma   90.00
#
_symmetry.space_group_name_H-M   'P 1'
#
loop_
_entity.id
_entity.type
_entity.pdbx_description
1 polymer ?
#
loop_
_entity_poly.entity_id
_entity_poly.type
_entity_poly.pdbx_seq_one_letter_code
_entity_poly.pdbx_strand_id
1 'polypeptide(L)'
;MLIREACVETFREAVNAQELGAERIELCARLDLGGITPSYALIESVKKTLRIPVMVMVRPRGGNFSYNQMELKIMRQNIETCKMIGITGIVFGFLQESGIVDHSLTEEFARLAYPLDITFHKAIDETPDPVAAIEVLKEVEGITRVLSSGGAETAMAGAGVLNSMISKAGNRIIIMPGGKVTRDNLHEVAGIIKTHEFHGKKIVGPLNG
;
A
#
# COMPACT_ATOMS: atom_id res chain seq x y z
N MET A 1 8.82 -16.81 -7.01
CA MET A 1 8.78 -16.60 -5.52
C MET A 1 7.66 -15.62 -5.25
N LEU A 2 6.83 -15.85 -4.23
CA LEU A 2 5.80 -14.89 -3.82
C LEU A 2 6.39 -13.89 -2.84
N ILE A 3 6.00 -12.62 -2.94
CA ILE A 3 6.34 -11.57 -1.97
C ILE A 3 5.12 -11.37 -1.07
N ARG A 4 5.30 -11.60 0.22
CA ARG A 4 4.28 -11.43 1.27
C ARG A 4 4.58 -10.11 1.99
N GLU A 5 3.74 -9.12 1.75
CA GLU A 5 3.79 -7.85 2.46
C GLU A 5 2.85 -7.90 3.67
N ALA A 6 3.42 -7.83 4.87
CA ALA A 6 2.65 -7.83 6.11
C ALA A 6 2.30 -6.39 6.54
N CYS A 7 1.02 -6.13 6.80
CA CYS A 7 0.55 -4.86 7.35
C CYS A 7 0.67 -4.87 8.88
N VAL A 8 1.38 -3.90 9.44
CA VAL A 8 1.75 -3.83 10.87
C VAL A 8 1.52 -2.44 11.46
N GLU A 9 1.22 -2.38 12.78
CA GLU A 9 0.97 -1.13 13.50
C GLU A 9 2.00 -0.86 14.60
N THR A 10 2.70 -1.88 15.07
CA THR A 10 3.60 -1.76 16.21
C THR A 10 5.01 -2.26 15.85
N PHE A 11 5.99 -1.81 16.63
CA PHE A 11 7.36 -2.31 16.52
C PHE A 11 7.44 -3.84 16.67
N ARG A 12 6.69 -4.38 17.64
CA ARG A 12 6.66 -5.83 17.88
C ARG A 12 6.09 -6.60 16.70
N GLU A 13 4.97 -6.12 16.15
CA GLU A 13 4.39 -6.74 14.94
C GLU A 13 5.36 -6.70 13.75
N ALA A 14 6.10 -5.60 13.58
CA ALA A 14 7.08 -5.47 12.51
C ALA A 14 8.23 -6.49 12.64
N VAL A 15 8.76 -6.67 13.86
CA VAL A 15 9.79 -7.69 14.14
C VAL A 15 9.23 -9.10 13.92
N ASN A 16 8.07 -9.39 14.48
CA ASN A 16 7.43 -10.71 14.33
C ASN A 16 7.11 -11.03 12.85
N ALA A 17 6.69 -10.04 12.06
CA ALA A 17 6.44 -10.25 10.63
C ALA A 17 7.71 -10.68 9.89
N GLN A 18 8.84 -10.04 10.17
CA GLN A 18 10.14 -10.45 9.60
C GLN A 18 10.54 -11.87 10.05
N GLU A 19 10.41 -12.18 11.34
CA GLU A 19 10.75 -13.51 11.89
C GLU A 19 9.87 -14.62 11.31
N LEU A 20 8.60 -14.32 11.02
CA LEU A 20 7.66 -15.23 10.36
C LEU A 20 7.85 -15.30 8.84
N GLY A 21 8.83 -14.57 8.30
CA GLY A 21 9.25 -14.65 6.92
C GLY A 21 8.51 -13.73 5.96
N ALA A 22 8.00 -12.59 6.41
CA ALA A 22 7.56 -11.54 5.49
C ALA A 22 8.72 -11.04 4.65
N GLU A 23 8.51 -10.86 3.34
CA GLU A 23 9.51 -10.29 2.44
C GLU A 23 9.49 -8.76 2.45
N ARG A 24 8.39 -8.14 2.91
CA ARG A 24 8.21 -6.70 3.05
C ARG A 24 7.18 -6.41 4.13
N ILE A 25 7.23 -5.23 4.74
CA ILE A 25 6.15 -4.74 5.59
C ILE A 25 5.58 -3.41 5.08
N GLU A 26 4.29 -3.20 5.33
CA GLU A 26 3.65 -1.90 5.31
C GLU A 26 3.43 -1.45 6.76
N LEU A 27 4.09 -0.36 7.15
CA LEU A 27 4.00 0.21 8.48
C LEU A 27 2.93 1.30 8.52
N CYS A 28 1.90 1.06 9.30
CA CYS A 28 0.76 1.96 9.51
C CYS A 28 0.61 2.32 10.99
N ALA A 29 -0.27 3.26 11.27
CA ALA A 29 -0.91 3.43 12.57
C ALA A 29 -2.43 3.39 12.37
N ARG A 30 -3.20 3.07 13.42
CA ARG A 30 -4.66 3.14 13.41
C ARG A 30 -5.29 2.40 12.21
N LEU A 31 -5.04 1.09 12.12
CA LEU A 31 -5.69 0.23 11.11
C LEU A 31 -7.22 0.18 11.28
N ASP A 32 -7.73 0.52 12.47
CA ASP A 32 -9.15 0.76 12.73
C ASP A 32 -9.73 1.91 11.89
N LEU A 33 -8.90 2.88 11.47
CA LEU A 33 -9.23 3.96 10.56
C LEU A 33 -8.82 3.70 9.10
N GLY A 34 -8.42 2.47 8.79
CA GLY A 34 -7.91 2.09 7.48
C GLY A 34 -6.42 2.40 7.26
N GLY A 35 -5.67 2.67 8.33
CA GLY A 35 -4.26 3.01 8.30
C GLY A 35 -3.99 4.49 8.06
N ILE A 36 -3.19 5.09 8.95
CA ILE A 36 -2.68 6.46 8.81
C ILE A 36 -1.17 6.47 9.03
N THR A 37 -0.52 7.62 8.82
CA THR A 37 0.93 7.79 8.98
C THR A 37 1.35 7.45 10.41
N PRO A 38 2.32 6.53 10.59
CA PRO A 38 2.87 6.22 11.91
C PRO A 38 3.78 7.35 12.43
N SER A 39 4.07 7.34 13.74
CA SER A 39 4.95 8.34 14.33
C SER A 39 6.40 8.21 13.83
N TYR A 40 7.13 9.33 13.80
CA TYR A 40 8.56 9.37 13.48
C TYR A 40 9.36 8.32 14.26
N ALA A 41 9.16 8.27 15.59
CA ALA A 41 9.90 7.34 16.44
C ALA A 41 9.66 5.87 16.08
N LEU A 42 8.44 5.52 15.68
CA LEU A 42 8.12 4.16 15.25
C LEU A 42 8.79 3.84 13.90
N ILE A 43 8.71 4.74 12.93
CA ILE A 43 9.35 4.57 11.61
C ILE A 43 10.86 4.38 11.78
N GLU A 44 11.51 5.25 12.55
CA GLU A 44 12.94 5.20 12.79
C GLU A 44 13.37 3.91 13.49
N SER A 45 12.67 3.50 14.55
CA SER A 45 12.96 2.28 15.29
C SER A 45 12.81 1.02 14.42
N VAL A 46 11.76 0.95 13.63
CA VAL A 46 11.51 -0.16 12.70
C VAL A 46 12.61 -0.20 11.64
N LYS A 47 12.94 0.94 11.01
CA LYS A 47 13.99 1.02 9.99
C LYS A 47 15.35 0.60 10.49
N LYS A 48 15.71 0.97 11.73
CA LYS A 48 17.00 0.59 12.35
C LYS A 48 17.10 -0.91 12.66
N THR A 49 15.97 -1.57 12.83
CA THR A 49 15.93 -2.96 13.32
C THR A 49 15.70 -3.97 12.20
N LEU A 50 14.81 -3.68 11.25
CA LEU A 50 14.46 -4.63 10.21
C LEU A 50 15.48 -4.62 9.06
N ARG A 51 15.64 -5.82 8.46
CA ARG A 51 16.49 -6.06 7.28
C ARG A 51 15.68 -6.12 5.98
N ILE A 52 14.35 -6.35 6.11
CA ILE A 52 13.44 -6.38 4.98
C ILE A 52 12.95 -4.97 4.62
N PRO A 53 12.51 -4.74 3.38
CA PRO A 53 11.94 -3.47 2.94
C PRO A 53 10.78 -3.00 3.82
N VAL A 54 10.76 -1.69 4.11
CA VAL A 54 9.72 -1.02 4.88
C VAL A 54 9.02 0.00 3.98
N MET A 55 7.72 -0.20 3.77
CA MET A 55 6.83 0.77 3.14
C MET A 55 6.09 1.52 4.26
N VAL A 56 6.02 2.83 4.20
CA VAL A 56 5.38 3.65 5.25
C VAL A 56 4.12 4.31 4.71
N MET A 57 3.01 4.14 5.42
CA MET A 57 1.76 4.82 5.09
C MET A 57 1.91 6.33 5.26
N VAL A 58 1.59 7.08 4.22
CA VAL A 58 1.51 8.54 4.21
C VAL A 58 0.06 8.95 3.99
N ARG A 59 -0.69 9.03 5.07
CA ARG A 59 -2.11 9.36 5.12
C ARG A 59 -2.42 10.10 6.42
N PRO A 60 -2.91 11.34 6.36
CA PRO A 60 -3.00 12.19 7.56
C PRO A 60 -4.17 11.82 8.48
N ARG A 61 -5.21 11.17 7.95
CA ARG A 61 -6.45 10.78 8.65
C ARG A 61 -7.16 9.62 7.98
N GLY A 62 -8.10 9.01 8.67
CA GLY A 62 -9.11 8.12 8.10
C GLY A 62 -10.16 8.86 7.24
N GLY A 63 -11.14 8.12 6.72
CA GLY A 63 -12.18 8.63 5.82
C GLY A 63 -11.73 8.72 4.37
N ASN A 64 -12.29 9.65 3.60
CA ASN A 64 -12.05 9.79 2.16
C ASN A 64 -10.59 10.12 1.81
N PHE A 65 -10.27 10.12 0.52
CA PHE A 65 -8.93 10.32 -0.02
C PHE A 65 -8.77 11.66 -0.77
N SER A 66 -9.69 12.60 -0.54
CA SER A 66 -9.58 14.00 -0.96
C SER A 66 -9.10 14.83 0.23
N TYR A 67 -7.98 15.53 0.10
CA TYR A 67 -7.30 16.19 1.20
C TYR A 67 -7.26 17.69 1.01
N ASN A 68 -7.40 18.44 2.12
CA ASN A 68 -7.25 19.89 2.11
C ASN A 68 -5.75 20.31 2.11
N GLN A 69 -5.48 21.60 1.91
CA GLN A 69 -4.09 22.13 1.79
C GLN A 69 -3.23 21.88 3.04
N MET A 70 -3.84 21.89 4.24
CA MET A 70 -3.11 21.63 5.49
C MET A 70 -2.72 20.13 5.57
N GLU A 71 -3.63 19.23 5.22
CA GLU A 71 -3.37 17.78 5.16
C GLU A 71 -2.30 17.44 4.12
N LEU A 72 -2.35 18.06 2.94
CA LEU A 72 -1.33 17.90 1.91
C LEU A 72 0.04 18.41 2.38
N LYS A 73 0.08 19.51 3.13
CA LYS A 73 1.32 20.03 3.72
C LYS A 73 1.93 19.02 4.72
N ILE A 74 1.10 18.42 5.57
CA ILE A 74 1.52 17.36 6.51
C ILE A 74 2.06 16.15 5.73
N MET A 75 1.37 15.71 4.68
CA MET A 75 1.82 14.58 3.87
C MET A 75 3.17 14.84 3.19
N ARG A 76 3.39 16.06 2.66
CA ARG A 76 4.71 16.45 2.10
C ARG A 76 5.82 16.36 3.16
N GLN A 77 5.57 16.86 4.38
CA GLN A 77 6.53 16.76 5.50
C GLN A 77 6.82 15.31 5.87
N ASN A 78 5.79 14.45 5.88
CA ASN A 78 5.96 13.03 6.16
C ASN A 78 6.82 12.33 5.11
N ILE A 79 6.67 12.66 3.83
CA ILE A 79 7.52 12.13 2.75
C ILE A 79 8.98 12.54 2.96
N GLU A 80 9.25 13.82 3.21
CA GLU A 80 10.62 14.28 3.49
C GLU A 80 11.22 13.58 4.73
N THR A 81 10.42 13.38 5.76
CA THR A 81 10.83 12.60 6.94
C THR A 81 11.19 11.16 6.56
N CYS A 82 10.39 10.51 5.75
CA CYS A 82 10.64 9.15 5.26
C CYS A 82 11.94 9.07 4.45
N LYS A 83 12.21 10.06 3.59
CA LYS A 83 13.46 10.17 2.85
C LYS A 83 14.67 10.35 3.77
N MET A 84 14.58 11.22 4.78
CA MET A 84 15.66 11.43 5.76
C MET A 84 15.98 10.17 6.56
N ILE A 85 14.98 9.39 6.94
CA ILE A 85 15.17 8.11 7.65
C ILE A 85 15.76 7.04 6.71
N GLY A 86 15.60 7.18 5.39
CA GLY A 86 16.08 6.23 4.39
C GLY A 86 15.26 4.94 4.32
N ILE A 87 13.92 5.04 4.45
CA ILE A 87 13.03 3.90 4.25
C ILE A 87 13.01 3.47 2.78
N THR A 88 12.45 2.29 2.50
CA THR A 88 12.43 1.74 1.13
C THR A 88 11.40 2.44 0.26
N GLY A 89 10.21 2.71 0.81
CA GLY A 89 9.13 3.31 0.04
C GLY A 89 7.98 3.81 0.90
N ILE A 90 7.00 4.40 0.23
CA ILE A 90 5.81 4.98 0.84
C ILE A 90 4.54 4.47 0.19
N VAL A 91 3.44 4.64 0.92
CA VAL A 91 2.11 4.23 0.49
C VAL A 91 1.17 5.43 0.60
N PHE A 92 0.53 5.83 -0.49
CA PHE A 92 -0.45 6.91 -0.51
C PHE A 92 -1.51 6.70 -1.60
N GLY A 93 -2.49 7.59 -1.68
CA GLY A 93 -3.45 7.65 -2.77
C GLY A 93 -4.34 8.88 -2.66
N PHE A 94 -4.70 9.43 -3.79
CA PHE A 94 -5.46 10.67 -3.90
C PHE A 94 -6.65 10.47 -4.84
N LEU A 95 -7.82 10.87 -4.38
CA LEU A 95 -9.02 10.94 -5.20
C LEU A 95 -9.53 12.38 -5.23
N GLN A 96 -10.13 12.76 -6.34
CA GLN A 96 -10.95 13.96 -6.45
C GLN A 96 -12.26 13.76 -5.68
N GLU A 97 -12.99 14.82 -5.43
CA GLU A 97 -14.33 14.74 -4.82
C GLU A 97 -15.31 13.89 -5.67
N SER A 98 -15.08 13.79 -6.96
CA SER A 98 -15.80 12.93 -7.89
C SER A 98 -15.53 11.42 -7.72
N GLY A 99 -14.54 11.06 -6.88
CA GLY A 99 -14.10 9.68 -6.64
C GLY A 99 -13.11 9.14 -7.68
N ILE A 100 -12.73 9.90 -8.72
CA ILE A 100 -11.68 9.48 -9.66
C ILE A 100 -10.28 9.76 -9.10
N VAL A 101 -9.27 9.04 -9.60
CA VAL A 101 -7.86 9.30 -9.23
C VAL A 101 -7.49 10.75 -9.57
N ASP A 102 -6.95 11.47 -8.60
CA ASP A 102 -6.36 12.78 -8.84
C ASP A 102 -4.96 12.60 -9.45
N HIS A 103 -4.92 12.60 -10.78
CA HIS A 103 -3.67 12.43 -11.53
C HIS A 103 -2.63 13.48 -11.16
N SER A 104 -3.00 14.77 -11.18
CA SER A 104 -2.07 15.88 -10.96
C SER A 104 -1.43 15.82 -9.58
N LEU A 105 -2.25 15.57 -8.55
CA LEU A 105 -1.77 15.45 -7.19
C LEU A 105 -0.93 14.18 -6.98
N THR A 106 -1.34 13.07 -7.59
CA THR A 106 -0.57 11.81 -7.54
C THR A 106 0.81 11.99 -8.18
N GLU A 107 0.90 12.67 -9.32
CA GLU A 107 2.14 12.96 -10.01
C GLU A 107 3.05 13.91 -9.20
N GLU A 108 2.49 14.97 -8.61
CA GLU A 108 3.25 15.88 -7.73
C GLU A 108 3.90 15.12 -6.58
N PHE A 109 3.12 14.29 -5.89
CA PHE A 109 3.59 13.53 -4.75
C PHE A 109 4.55 12.40 -5.14
N ALA A 110 4.38 11.80 -6.30
CA ALA A 110 5.33 10.81 -6.83
C ALA A 110 6.70 11.44 -7.12
N ARG A 111 6.73 12.62 -7.74
CA ARG A 111 7.99 13.36 -7.94
C ARG A 111 8.67 13.75 -6.62
N LEU A 112 7.88 14.21 -5.64
CA LEU A 112 8.40 14.54 -4.30
C LEU A 112 9.01 13.31 -3.62
N ALA A 113 8.40 12.16 -3.78
CA ALA A 113 8.82 10.92 -3.14
C ALA A 113 10.11 10.33 -3.72
N TYR A 114 10.50 10.69 -4.95
CA TYR A 114 11.73 10.15 -5.55
C TYR A 114 12.94 10.30 -4.62
N PRO A 115 13.77 9.27 -4.41
CA PRO A 115 13.81 7.97 -5.12
C PRO A 115 13.08 6.80 -4.40
N LEU A 116 12.15 7.07 -3.51
CA LEU A 116 11.42 6.02 -2.79
C LEU A 116 10.49 5.23 -3.72
N ASP A 117 10.33 3.94 -3.45
CA ASP A 117 9.27 3.12 -4.05
C ASP A 117 7.89 3.64 -3.65
N ILE A 118 6.92 3.57 -4.56
CA ILE A 118 5.56 4.07 -4.30
C ILE A 118 4.52 2.98 -4.55
N THR A 119 3.68 2.76 -3.54
CA THR A 119 2.44 2.00 -3.65
C THR A 119 1.24 2.94 -3.59
N PHE A 120 0.39 2.92 -4.62
CA PHE A 120 -0.93 3.55 -4.54
C PHE A 120 -1.87 2.60 -3.78
N HIS A 121 -2.44 3.07 -2.65
CA HIS A 121 -3.19 2.22 -1.74
C HIS A 121 -4.63 1.96 -2.20
N LYS A 122 -5.43 1.35 -1.33
CA LYS A 122 -6.82 0.94 -1.56
C LYS A 122 -7.80 2.08 -1.88
N ALA A 123 -7.38 3.34 -1.96
CA ALA A 123 -8.20 4.41 -2.54
C ALA A 123 -8.72 4.05 -3.94
N ILE A 124 -7.98 3.25 -4.71
CA ILE A 124 -8.40 2.76 -6.02
C ILE A 124 -9.71 1.96 -5.95
N ASP A 125 -9.94 1.26 -4.83
CA ASP A 125 -11.16 0.46 -4.63
C ASP A 125 -12.42 1.33 -4.43
N GLU A 126 -12.26 2.63 -4.13
CA GLU A 126 -13.36 3.60 -4.02
C GLU A 126 -13.64 4.33 -5.34
N THR A 127 -12.83 4.09 -6.39
CA THR A 127 -13.10 4.66 -7.70
C THR A 127 -14.30 3.98 -8.37
N PRO A 128 -15.04 4.69 -9.24
CA PRO A 128 -16.15 4.09 -9.98
C PRO A 128 -15.74 2.90 -10.86
N ASP A 129 -14.52 2.90 -11.36
CA ASP A 129 -13.92 1.82 -12.17
C ASP A 129 -12.43 1.66 -11.83
N PRO A 130 -12.10 0.71 -10.93
CA PRO A 130 -10.70 0.43 -10.57
C PRO A 130 -9.83 -0.03 -11.75
N VAL A 131 -10.42 -0.66 -12.78
CA VAL A 131 -9.67 -1.11 -13.95
C VAL A 131 -9.29 0.08 -14.83
N ALA A 132 -10.22 1.02 -15.06
CA ALA A 132 -9.94 2.25 -15.79
C ALA A 132 -8.94 3.15 -15.04
N ALA A 133 -8.99 3.19 -13.70
CA ALA A 133 -8.07 3.94 -12.87
C ALA A 133 -6.60 3.52 -13.04
N ILE A 134 -6.33 2.26 -13.43
CA ILE A 134 -4.97 1.79 -13.73
C ILE A 134 -4.35 2.55 -14.90
N GLU A 135 -5.12 2.91 -15.94
CA GLU A 135 -4.56 3.71 -17.05
C GLU A 135 -4.05 5.07 -16.56
N VAL A 136 -4.80 5.71 -15.69
CA VAL A 136 -4.38 7.00 -15.09
C VAL A 136 -3.07 6.84 -14.30
N LEU A 137 -2.97 5.78 -13.50
CA LEU A 137 -1.77 5.53 -12.68
C LEU A 137 -0.55 5.11 -13.50
N LYS A 138 -0.73 4.49 -14.66
CA LYS A 138 0.37 4.13 -15.57
C LYS A 138 1.08 5.35 -16.13
N GLU A 139 0.40 6.47 -16.25
CA GLU A 139 0.99 7.74 -16.73
C GLU A 139 1.84 8.42 -15.67
N VAL A 140 1.65 8.08 -14.39
CA VAL A 140 2.41 8.66 -13.29
C VAL A 140 3.74 7.91 -13.10
N GLU A 141 4.85 8.61 -13.36
CA GLU A 141 6.18 8.06 -13.12
C GLU A 141 6.40 7.84 -11.61
N GLY A 142 7.05 6.73 -11.24
CA GLY A 142 7.36 6.39 -9.85
C GLY A 142 6.33 5.48 -9.16
N ILE A 143 5.09 5.42 -9.62
CA ILE A 143 4.14 4.41 -9.11
C ILE A 143 4.59 3.02 -9.56
N THR A 144 4.98 2.19 -8.61
CA THR A 144 5.47 0.82 -8.87
C THR A 144 4.43 -0.25 -8.55
N ARG A 145 3.51 0.03 -7.61
CA ARG A 145 2.51 -0.91 -7.12
C ARG A 145 1.16 -0.24 -6.91
N VAL A 146 0.12 -1.06 -7.01
CA VAL A 146 -1.24 -0.69 -6.59
C VAL A 146 -1.76 -1.78 -5.66
N LEU A 147 -2.11 -1.41 -4.44
CA LEU A 147 -2.79 -2.26 -3.47
C LEU A 147 -4.30 -2.16 -3.67
N SER A 148 -4.95 -3.29 -3.94
CA SER A 148 -6.39 -3.33 -4.20
C SER A 148 -7.03 -4.64 -3.71
N SER A 149 -8.31 -4.60 -3.42
CA SER A 149 -9.16 -5.79 -3.27
C SER A 149 -10.13 -5.99 -4.45
N GLY A 150 -9.93 -5.22 -5.54
CA GLY A 150 -10.81 -5.22 -6.70
C GLY A 150 -12.18 -4.59 -6.41
N GLY A 151 -12.23 -3.58 -5.50
CA GLY A 151 -13.47 -2.94 -5.06
C GLY A 151 -14.37 -3.82 -4.21
N ALA A 152 -13.89 -4.98 -3.75
CA ALA A 152 -14.66 -5.95 -2.96
C ALA A 152 -14.15 -6.03 -1.51
N GLU A 153 -14.91 -6.70 -0.64
CA GLU A 153 -14.52 -6.90 0.76
C GLU A 153 -13.27 -7.79 0.91
N THR A 154 -13.09 -8.73 0.00
CA THR A 154 -11.94 -9.65 0.01
C THR A 154 -11.30 -9.73 -1.36
N ALA A 155 -9.98 -10.04 -1.41
CA ALA A 155 -9.28 -10.29 -2.66
C ALA A 155 -9.92 -11.41 -3.50
N MET A 156 -10.44 -12.44 -2.83
CA MET A 156 -11.14 -13.54 -3.52
C MET A 156 -12.43 -13.09 -4.19
N ALA A 157 -13.24 -12.28 -3.50
CA ALA A 157 -14.48 -11.75 -4.09
C ALA A 157 -14.19 -10.80 -5.25
N GLY A 158 -13.08 -10.04 -5.19
CA GLY A 158 -12.63 -9.12 -6.23
C GLY A 158 -11.72 -9.74 -7.29
N ALA A 159 -11.49 -11.05 -7.29
CA ALA A 159 -10.48 -11.71 -8.12
C ALA A 159 -10.63 -11.44 -9.63
N GLY A 160 -11.85 -11.35 -10.13
CA GLY A 160 -12.13 -11.01 -11.53
C GLY A 160 -11.65 -9.60 -11.89
N VAL A 161 -11.98 -8.62 -11.06
CA VAL A 161 -11.54 -7.22 -11.22
C VAL A 161 -10.03 -7.13 -11.08
N LEU A 162 -9.43 -7.77 -10.07
CA LEU A 162 -7.98 -7.80 -9.85
C LEU A 162 -7.23 -8.38 -11.06
N ASN A 163 -7.71 -9.48 -11.67
CA ASN A 163 -7.10 -10.02 -12.87
C ASN A 163 -7.25 -9.08 -14.07
N SER A 164 -8.36 -8.35 -14.18
CA SER A 164 -8.54 -7.30 -15.20
C SER A 164 -7.57 -6.14 -14.98
N MET A 165 -7.39 -5.69 -13.72
CA MET A 165 -6.39 -4.66 -13.36
C MET A 165 -4.96 -5.13 -13.70
N ILE A 166 -4.61 -6.39 -13.42
CA ILE A 166 -3.31 -6.98 -13.76
C ILE A 166 -3.08 -6.95 -15.28
N SER A 167 -4.08 -7.40 -16.04
CA SER A 167 -4.01 -7.34 -17.50
C SER A 167 -3.82 -5.92 -18.04
N LYS A 168 -4.52 -4.96 -17.45
CA LYS A 168 -4.47 -3.54 -17.81
C LYS A 168 -3.13 -2.90 -17.45
N ALA A 169 -2.58 -3.24 -16.28
CA ALA A 169 -1.29 -2.75 -15.78
C ALA A 169 -0.10 -3.26 -16.62
N GLY A 170 -0.22 -4.46 -17.17
CA GLY A 170 0.88 -5.11 -17.91
C GLY A 170 2.12 -5.24 -17.01
N ASN A 171 3.27 -4.87 -17.57
CA ASN A 171 4.54 -4.90 -16.83
C ASN A 171 4.89 -3.55 -16.16
N ARG A 172 4.01 -2.55 -16.26
CA ARG A 172 4.30 -1.18 -15.79
C ARG A 172 4.05 -1.01 -14.29
N ILE A 173 2.99 -1.64 -13.78
CA ILE A 173 2.58 -1.55 -12.38
C ILE A 173 2.24 -2.94 -11.87
N ILE A 174 2.72 -3.29 -10.68
CA ILE A 174 2.36 -4.52 -10.00
C ILE A 174 1.03 -4.30 -9.26
N ILE A 175 0.03 -5.11 -9.56
CA ILE A 175 -1.20 -5.15 -8.78
C ILE A 175 -0.98 -6.13 -7.63
N MET A 176 -1.08 -5.62 -6.42
CA MET A 176 -0.88 -6.35 -5.18
C MET A 176 -2.24 -6.58 -4.49
N PRO A 177 -2.80 -7.81 -4.53
CA PRO A 177 -4.06 -8.11 -3.86
C PRO A 177 -3.96 -7.96 -2.36
N GLY A 178 -4.92 -7.24 -1.77
CA GLY A 178 -5.16 -7.15 -0.33
C GLY A 178 -6.63 -7.41 -0.03
N GLY A 179 -6.98 -7.45 1.25
CA GLY A 179 -8.35 -7.76 1.68
C GLY A 179 -8.48 -9.24 2.08
N LYS A 180 -8.28 -9.48 3.37
CA LYS A 180 -8.37 -10.80 4.04
C LYS A 180 -7.47 -11.90 3.43
N VAL A 181 -6.35 -11.52 2.80
CA VAL A 181 -5.30 -12.47 2.42
C VAL A 181 -4.52 -12.84 3.69
N THR A 182 -4.42 -14.14 3.95
CA THR A 182 -3.78 -14.70 5.14
C THR A 182 -2.83 -15.83 4.73
N ARG A 183 -1.98 -16.27 5.65
CA ARG A 183 -1.12 -17.43 5.42
C ARG A 183 -1.92 -18.65 4.98
N ASP A 184 -3.11 -18.83 5.56
CA ASP A 184 -3.90 -20.06 5.37
C ASP A 184 -4.59 -20.10 3.99
N ASN A 185 -4.96 -18.92 3.41
CA ASN A 185 -5.62 -18.84 2.10
C ASN A 185 -4.70 -18.34 0.96
N LEU A 186 -3.47 -17.96 1.26
CA LEU A 186 -2.56 -17.37 0.26
C LEU A 186 -2.37 -18.27 -0.97
N HIS A 187 -2.22 -19.56 -0.76
CA HIS A 187 -2.02 -20.52 -1.87
C HIS A 187 -3.22 -20.55 -2.82
N GLU A 188 -4.43 -20.57 -2.27
CA GLU A 188 -5.67 -20.51 -3.04
C GLU A 188 -5.79 -19.18 -3.80
N VAL A 189 -5.60 -18.06 -3.11
CA VAL A 189 -5.64 -16.71 -3.71
C VAL A 189 -4.64 -16.59 -4.84
N ALA A 190 -3.39 -17.04 -4.64
CA ALA A 190 -2.33 -16.99 -5.65
C ALA A 190 -2.58 -17.94 -6.85
N GLY A 191 -3.37 -19.00 -6.64
CA GLY A 191 -3.82 -19.87 -7.73
C GLY A 191 -4.79 -19.17 -8.70
N ILE A 192 -5.56 -18.21 -8.19
CA ILE A 192 -6.64 -17.52 -8.93
C ILE A 192 -6.18 -16.16 -9.45
N ILE A 193 -5.51 -15.36 -8.61
CA ILE A 193 -5.07 -14.00 -8.97
C ILE A 193 -3.62 -14.05 -9.49
N LYS A 194 -3.42 -13.63 -10.73
CA LYS A 194 -2.18 -13.85 -11.51
C LYS A 194 -1.10 -12.80 -11.23
N THR A 195 -0.69 -12.68 -9.98
CA THR A 195 0.40 -11.80 -9.53
C THR A 195 1.39 -12.56 -8.64
N HIS A 196 2.46 -11.89 -8.23
CA HIS A 196 3.48 -12.48 -7.34
C HIS A 196 3.67 -11.70 -6.04
N GLU A 197 2.98 -10.58 -5.84
CA GLU A 197 3.00 -9.81 -4.60
C GLU A 197 1.61 -9.84 -3.95
N PHE A 198 1.54 -10.05 -2.64
CA PHE A 198 0.30 -10.15 -1.88
C PHE A 198 0.43 -9.40 -0.55
N HIS A 199 -0.68 -8.81 -0.10
CA HIS A 199 -0.72 -7.99 1.11
C HIS A 199 -1.75 -8.50 2.11
N GLY A 200 -1.40 -8.49 3.41
CA GLY A 200 -2.36 -8.83 4.45
C GLY A 200 -1.80 -8.74 5.87
N LYS A 201 -2.69 -8.44 6.84
CA LYS A 201 -2.32 -8.35 8.26
C LYS A 201 -1.86 -9.71 8.84
N LYS A 202 -2.40 -10.83 8.33
CA LYS A 202 -2.08 -12.20 8.78
C LYS A 202 -1.42 -13.04 7.68
N ILE A 203 -0.79 -12.38 6.71
CA ILE A 203 -0.25 -13.07 5.53
C ILE A 203 0.90 -14.03 5.86
N VAL A 204 1.61 -13.79 6.94
CA VAL A 204 2.65 -14.68 7.47
C VAL A 204 2.22 -15.40 8.76
N GLY A 205 0.96 -15.24 9.16
CA GLY A 205 0.39 -15.77 10.39
C GLY A 205 0.04 -14.68 11.41
N PRO A 206 -0.38 -15.05 12.64
CA PRO A 206 -0.64 -14.09 13.70
C PRO A 206 0.63 -13.33 14.10
N LEU A 207 0.55 -12.00 14.18
CA LEU A 207 1.69 -11.13 14.55
C LEU A 207 1.75 -10.82 16.04
N ASN A 208 0.63 -11.04 16.75
CA ASN A 208 0.55 -10.90 18.21
C ASN A 208 0.88 -12.27 18.84
N GLY A 209 2.03 -12.39 19.43
CA GLY A 209 2.47 -13.49 20.28
C GLY A 209 2.47 -13.04 21.75
#